data_f94f416fdde226defee46e52eee215d7
#
_entry.id   f94f416fdde226defee46e52eee215d7
#
_cell.length_a   1.000
_cell.length_b   1.000
_cell.length_c   1.000
_cell.angle_alpha   90.00
_cell.angle_beta   90.00
_cell.angle_gamma   90.00
#
_symmetry.space_group_name_H-M   'P 1'
#
loop_
_entity.id
_entity.type
_entity.pdbx_description
1 polymer ?
#
loop_
_entity_poly.entity_id
_entity_poly.type
_entity_poly.pdbx_seq_one_letter_code
_entity_poly.pdbx_strand_id
1 'polypeptide(L)'
;MRTTKARLATLLLATLVLAWGPAAPARAQEYVIGARDVLKVTVWGQDDLSKEYPVDPDGFVSFPLIGRVKASGLTPTTFAGDLGVRLEKDYLVNPQVLVSVKEYLSQKVHLTGETDKPGVFFLSGPTTVRDILSRAGGLSKSAGSQVVLVRAHSVRESAGKSPEGSTLRLTIARVLAGDPAENVAVGDGDTLVVPRGNTFFVFGEVRKPGAYQLETDTNVLEGITLAGGFTDKAAPGRVRVIRSTGAGQQVISVDMNDVIKRGQREKAIPLLENDVVVVPESFF
;
A
#
# COMPACT_ATOMS: atom_id res chain seq x y z
N MET A 1 37.25 -24.30 52.40
CA MET A 1 35.98 -24.25 51.61
C MET A 1 35.61 -22.82 51.27
N ARG A 2 36.41 -22.10 50.49
CA ARG A 2 36.12 -20.67 50.13
C ARG A 2 36.78 -20.27 48.77
N THR A 3 36.70 -21.10 47.73
CA THR A 3 37.31 -20.73 46.41
C THR A 3 36.49 -21.16 45.17
N THR A 4 35.26 -21.70 45.35
CA THR A 4 34.47 -22.24 44.23
C THR A 4 33.32 -21.34 43.78
N LYS A 5 33.00 -20.24 44.52
CA LYS A 5 31.90 -19.33 44.16
C LYS A 5 32.28 -18.12 43.28
N ALA A 6 33.57 -17.82 43.14
CA ALA A 6 34.05 -16.67 42.36
C ALA A 6 34.25 -16.96 40.85
N ARG A 7 34.29 -18.23 40.41
CA ARG A 7 34.52 -18.62 39.02
C ARG A 7 33.25 -18.79 38.18
N LEU A 8 32.05 -18.89 38.81
CA LEU A 8 30.77 -18.96 38.05
C LEU A 8 30.20 -17.60 37.65
N ALA A 9 30.56 -16.52 38.35
CA ALA A 9 30.05 -15.17 38.03
C ALA A 9 30.74 -14.55 36.82
N THR A 10 31.96 -14.98 36.51
CA THR A 10 32.74 -14.41 35.39
C THR A 10 32.38 -15.04 34.01
N LEU A 11 31.79 -16.23 34.01
CA LEU A 11 31.37 -16.92 32.79
C LEU A 11 29.99 -16.45 32.26
N LEU A 12 29.16 -15.85 33.08
CA LEU A 12 27.81 -15.36 32.71
C LEU A 12 27.84 -13.94 32.11
N LEU A 13 28.94 -13.18 32.28
CA LEU A 13 29.09 -11.84 31.73
C LEU A 13 29.69 -11.84 30.33
N ALA A 14 30.30 -12.93 29.86
CA ALA A 14 30.95 -13.02 28.55
C ALA A 14 29.99 -13.39 27.40
N THR A 15 28.77 -13.86 27.70
CA THR A 15 27.81 -14.32 26.69
C THR A 15 26.80 -13.25 26.26
N LEU A 16 26.82 -12.05 26.87
CA LEU A 16 25.84 -10.98 26.54
C LEU A 16 26.35 -9.93 25.51
N VAL A 17 27.57 -10.04 25.03
CA VAL A 17 28.19 -9.04 24.12
C VAL A 17 28.16 -9.45 22.64
N LEU A 18 27.66 -10.64 22.31
CA LEU A 18 27.77 -11.20 20.95
C LEU A 18 26.51 -11.04 20.07
N ALA A 19 25.53 -10.21 20.43
CA ALA A 19 24.26 -10.07 19.71
C ALA A 19 24.07 -8.72 18.97
N TRP A 20 25.05 -7.82 18.99
CA TRP A 20 25.02 -6.60 18.17
C TRP A 20 25.93 -6.78 16.97
N GLY A 21 25.50 -7.62 16.03
CA GLY A 21 26.04 -7.59 14.67
C GLY A 21 25.78 -6.19 14.07
N PRO A 22 26.73 -5.59 13.34
CA PRO A 22 26.48 -4.33 12.66
C PRO A 22 25.31 -4.54 11.72
N ALA A 23 24.21 -3.81 11.95
CA ALA A 23 23.11 -3.72 10.99
C ALA A 23 23.74 -3.29 9.66
N ALA A 24 23.72 -4.16 8.66
CA ALA A 24 24.18 -3.81 7.32
C ALA A 24 23.41 -2.56 6.89
N PRO A 25 24.08 -1.48 6.44
CA PRO A 25 23.39 -0.30 5.99
C PRO A 25 22.41 -0.72 4.88
N ALA A 26 21.14 -0.47 5.07
CA ALA A 26 20.14 -0.64 4.02
C ALA A 26 20.63 0.24 2.84
N ARG A 27 21.16 -0.39 1.79
CA ARG A 27 21.50 0.32 0.57
C ARG A 27 20.21 0.93 0.05
N ALA A 28 20.11 2.26 0.09
CA ALA A 28 19.06 2.96 -0.61
C ALA A 28 19.09 2.48 -2.06
N GLN A 29 18.00 1.89 -2.52
CA GLN A 29 17.88 1.39 -3.89
C GLN A 29 17.85 2.60 -4.81
N GLU A 30 18.97 2.85 -5.50
CA GLU A 30 19.12 3.97 -6.41
C GLU A 30 18.18 3.77 -7.61
N TYR A 31 17.59 4.85 -8.12
CA TYR A 31 16.74 4.80 -9.30
C TYR A 31 17.48 4.26 -10.52
N VAL A 32 16.85 3.36 -11.26
CA VAL A 32 17.36 2.82 -12.52
C VAL A 32 16.67 3.51 -13.67
N ILE A 33 17.45 4.15 -14.53
CA ILE A 33 16.98 4.86 -15.72
C ILE A 33 16.25 3.88 -16.64
N GLY A 34 15.10 4.31 -17.15
CA GLY A 34 14.31 3.54 -18.10
C GLY A 34 14.03 4.31 -19.39
N ALA A 35 13.37 3.65 -20.34
CA ALA A 35 12.94 4.27 -21.58
C ALA A 35 11.92 5.39 -21.33
N ARG A 36 12.01 6.48 -22.09
CA ARG A 36 11.20 7.70 -22.00
C ARG A 36 11.56 8.65 -20.85
N ASP A 37 12.42 8.29 -19.92
CA ASP A 37 12.90 9.26 -18.92
C ASP A 37 13.58 10.44 -19.60
N VAL A 38 13.51 11.61 -18.95
CA VAL A 38 14.26 12.79 -19.41
C VAL A 38 15.39 13.03 -18.42
N LEU A 39 16.63 12.96 -18.91
CA LEU A 39 17.82 13.18 -18.13
C LEU A 39 18.30 14.62 -18.28
N LYS A 40 18.66 15.26 -17.18
CA LYS A 40 19.41 16.50 -17.17
C LYS A 40 20.88 16.15 -17.00
N VAL A 41 21.69 16.39 -18.04
CA VAL A 41 23.13 16.23 -17.99
C VAL A 41 23.77 17.60 -17.86
N THR A 42 24.74 17.70 -16.94
CA THR A 42 25.60 18.89 -16.78
C THR A 42 27.03 18.47 -16.93
N VAL A 43 27.73 19.06 -17.87
CA VAL A 43 29.18 18.88 -18.11
C VAL A 43 29.87 20.21 -17.77
N TRP A 44 30.64 20.22 -16.68
CA TRP A 44 31.30 21.45 -16.20
C TRP A 44 32.19 22.10 -17.26
N GLY A 45 31.96 23.40 -17.47
CA GLY A 45 32.70 24.16 -18.47
C GLY A 45 32.28 23.92 -19.93
N GLN A 46 31.15 23.18 -20.15
CA GLN A 46 30.63 22.85 -21.48
C GLN A 46 29.12 23.06 -21.54
N ASP A 47 28.67 24.30 -21.72
CA ASP A 47 27.26 24.66 -21.76
C ASP A 47 26.52 24.02 -22.95
N ASP A 48 27.21 23.83 -24.07
CA ASP A 48 26.64 23.19 -25.27
C ASP A 48 26.25 21.71 -25.05
N LEU A 49 26.93 21.04 -24.12
CA LEU A 49 26.65 19.66 -23.72
C LEU A 49 25.74 19.57 -22.50
N SER A 50 25.52 20.67 -21.78
CA SER A 50 24.72 20.74 -20.56
C SER A 50 23.26 21.01 -20.87
N LYS A 51 22.52 19.95 -21.24
CA LYS A 51 21.12 20.01 -21.70
C LYS A 51 20.28 18.88 -21.15
N GLU A 52 19.04 18.85 -21.58
CA GLU A 52 18.11 17.77 -21.30
C GLU A 52 18.12 16.77 -22.46
N TYR A 53 18.20 15.50 -22.10
CA TYR A 53 18.29 14.40 -23.05
C TYR A 53 17.22 13.36 -22.77
N PRO A 54 16.25 13.14 -23.67
CA PRO A 54 15.29 12.06 -23.53
C PRO A 54 15.96 10.71 -23.82
N VAL A 55 15.56 9.71 -23.04
CA VAL A 55 15.91 8.31 -23.31
C VAL A 55 14.93 7.76 -24.34
N ASP A 56 15.44 7.28 -25.47
CA ASP A 56 14.62 6.72 -26.54
C ASP A 56 13.93 5.39 -26.13
N PRO A 57 12.95 4.87 -26.88
CA PRO A 57 12.27 3.62 -26.58
C PRO A 57 13.20 2.39 -26.48
N ASP A 58 14.36 2.42 -27.14
CA ASP A 58 15.37 1.35 -27.09
C ASP A 58 16.29 1.50 -25.87
N GLY A 59 16.12 2.59 -25.09
CA GLY A 59 16.87 2.86 -23.88
C GLY A 59 18.23 3.54 -24.10
N PHE A 60 18.39 4.27 -25.20
CA PHE A 60 19.60 5.03 -25.48
C PHE A 60 19.33 6.54 -25.37
N VAL A 61 20.39 7.29 -25.13
CA VAL A 61 20.45 8.74 -25.21
C VAL A 61 21.32 9.14 -26.41
N SER A 62 20.83 10.05 -27.26
CA SER A 62 21.62 10.65 -28.33
C SER A 62 22.38 11.83 -27.76
N PHE A 63 23.69 11.65 -27.55
CA PHE A 63 24.56 12.65 -26.95
C PHE A 63 25.50 13.25 -27.98
N PRO A 64 25.68 14.59 -28.02
CA PRO A 64 26.61 15.23 -28.95
C PRO A 64 28.00 14.63 -28.85
N LEU A 65 28.76 14.65 -29.94
CA LEU A 65 30.11 14.14 -30.09
C LEU A 65 30.24 12.60 -30.03
N ILE A 66 29.56 11.93 -29.10
CA ILE A 66 29.72 10.49 -28.83
C ILE A 66 28.56 9.62 -29.33
N GLY A 67 27.53 10.24 -29.94
CA GLY A 67 26.41 9.52 -30.57
C GLY A 67 25.44 8.86 -29.55
N ARG A 68 24.94 7.67 -29.89
CA ARG A 68 23.99 6.93 -29.04
C ARG A 68 24.69 6.20 -27.90
N VAL A 69 24.31 6.50 -26.67
CA VAL A 69 24.84 5.90 -25.45
C VAL A 69 23.73 5.20 -24.69
N LYS A 70 23.94 3.95 -24.27
CA LYS A 70 22.95 3.17 -23.50
C LYS A 70 22.81 3.77 -22.10
N ALA A 71 21.59 4.18 -21.76
CA ALA A 71 21.24 4.76 -20.47
C ALA A 71 20.32 3.83 -19.65
N SER A 72 19.39 3.15 -20.32
CA SER A 72 18.43 2.27 -19.65
C SER A 72 19.13 1.08 -18.97
N GLY A 73 18.73 0.81 -17.72
CA GLY A 73 19.34 -0.21 -16.89
C GLY A 73 20.51 0.26 -16.03
N LEU A 74 20.96 1.52 -16.22
CA LEU A 74 22.01 2.15 -15.42
C LEU A 74 21.40 3.11 -14.39
N THR A 75 22.13 3.37 -13.30
CA THR A 75 21.78 4.48 -12.41
C THR A 75 22.31 5.79 -13.00
N PRO A 76 21.78 6.97 -12.61
CA PRO A 76 22.30 8.27 -13.04
C PRO A 76 23.79 8.41 -12.78
N THR A 77 24.28 7.92 -11.65
CA THR A 77 25.69 7.94 -11.26
C THR A 77 26.55 7.09 -12.20
N THR A 78 26.11 5.87 -12.50
CA THR A 78 26.84 4.98 -13.42
C THR A 78 26.84 5.54 -14.84
N PHE A 79 25.71 6.08 -15.30
CA PHE A 79 25.61 6.69 -16.63
C PHE A 79 26.48 7.95 -16.76
N ALA A 80 26.59 8.77 -15.69
CA ALA A 80 27.50 9.92 -15.66
C ALA A 80 28.97 9.48 -15.83
N GLY A 81 29.36 8.41 -15.16
CA GLY A 81 30.70 7.82 -15.32
C GLY A 81 30.95 7.35 -16.75
N ASP A 82 30.03 6.63 -17.37
CA ASP A 82 30.11 6.16 -18.75
C ASP A 82 30.25 7.32 -19.75
N LEU A 83 29.49 8.40 -19.57
CA LEU A 83 29.61 9.60 -20.39
C LEU A 83 30.98 10.25 -20.22
N GLY A 84 31.48 10.37 -18.98
CA GLY A 84 32.78 10.92 -18.67
C GLY A 84 33.91 10.18 -19.39
N VAL A 85 33.95 8.86 -19.28
CA VAL A 85 34.97 8.02 -19.95
C VAL A 85 34.93 8.18 -21.47
N ARG A 86 33.71 8.23 -22.09
CA ARG A 86 33.57 8.38 -23.54
C ARG A 86 33.99 9.77 -24.02
N LEU A 87 33.67 10.82 -23.26
CA LEU A 87 34.07 12.19 -23.59
C LEU A 87 35.55 12.41 -23.41
N GLU A 88 36.16 11.80 -22.38
CA GLU A 88 37.60 11.92 -22.11
C GLU A 88 38.47 11.31 -23.21
N LYS A 89 37.97 10.24 -23.83
CA LYS A 89 38.73 9.49 -24.82
C LYS A 89 39.21 10.33 -26.02
N ASP A 90 38.29 11.17 -26.56
CA ASP A 90 38.55 11.84 -27.84
C ASP A 90 38.18 13.34 -27.85
N TYR A 91 37.52 13.89 -26.82
CA TYR A 91 36.88 15.21 -26.88
C TYR A 91 37.24 16.17 -25.76
N LEU A 92 37.37 15.72 -24.52
CA LEU A 92 37.51 16.57 -23.35
C LEU A 92 38.62 16.04 -22.42
N VAL A 93 39.29 16.92 -21.68
CA VAL A 93 40.29 16.54 -20.68
C VAL A 93 39.63 16.54 -19.30
N ASN A 94 39.61 15.38 -18.63
CA ASN A 94 39.05 15.18 -17.29
C ASN A 94 37.65 15.80 -17.10
N PRO A 95 36.66 15.42 -17.94
CA PRO A 95 35.31 16.01 -17.87
C PRO A 95 34.61 15.64 -16.58
N GLN A 96 34.03 16.63 -15.90
CA GLN A 96 33.15 16.42 -14.74
C GLN A 96 31.73 16.38 -15.23
N VAL A 97 31.10 15.21 -15.18
CA VAL A 97 29.74 14.97 -15.68
C VAL A 97 28.81 14.69 -14.50
N LEU A 98 27.70 15.41 -14.42
CA LEU A 98 26.61 15.17 -13.49
C LEU A 98 25.35 14.80 -14.28
N VAL A 99 24.71 13.71 -13.89
CA VAL A 99 23.42 13.29 -14.46
C VAL A 99 22.37 13.22 -13.36
N SER A 100 21.22 13.81 -13.61
CA SER A 100 20.03 13.69 -12.78
C SER A 100 18.82 13.39 -13.65
N VAL A 101 17.80 12.74 -13.09
CA VAL A 101 16.53 12.52 -13.81
C VAL A 101 15.66 13.76 -13.59
N LYS A 102 15.27 14.42 -14.68
CA LYS A 102 14.35 15.54 -14.68
C LYS A 102 12.91 15.08 -14.66
N GLU A 103 12.58 14.12 -15.53
CA GLU A 103 11.24 13.56 -15.62
C GLU A 103 11.31 12.04 -15.55
N TYR A 104 10.60 11.47 -14.58
CA TYR A 104 10.47 10.03 -14.34
C TYR A 104 9.25 9.54 -15.10
N LEU A 105 9.42 8.89 -16.25
CA LEU A 105 8.33 8.46 -17.12
C LEU A 105 8.36 6.96 -17.43
N SER A 106 9.45 6.28 -17.06
CA SER A 106 9.66 4.88 -17.40
C SER A 106 8.96 3.91 -16.46
N GLN A 107 8.90 4.24 -15.17
CA GLN A 107 8.29 3.39 -14.14
C GLN A 107 6.99 4.00 -13.65
N LYS A 108 5.90 3.23 -13.70
CA LYS A 108 4.56 3.73 -13.36
C LYS A 108 3.72 2.69 -12.66
N VAL A 109 2.82 3.15 -11.80
CA VAL A 109 1.80 2.36 -11.11
C VAL A 109 0.43 2.89 -11.50
N HIS A 110 -0.50 1.98 -11.75
CA HIS A 110 -1.90 2.31 -12.02
C HIS A 110 -2.70 2.24 -10.72
N LEU A 111 -3.41 3.30 -10.39
CA LEU A 111 -4.33 3.34 -9.25
C LEU A 111 -5.75 3.53 -9.75
N THR A 112 -6.64 2.62 -9.38
CA THR A 112 -8.05 2.63 -9.79
C THR A 112 -8.99 2.42 -8.59
N GLY A 113 -10.25 2.79 -8.75
CA GLY A 113 -11.30 2.59 -7.75
C GLY A 113 -11.52 3.80 -6.86
N GLU A 114 -11.90 3.57 -5.61
CA GLU A 114 -12.41 4.56 -4.66
C GLU A 114 -11.29 5.36 -3.98
N THR A 115 -10.63 6.20 -4.77
CA THR A 115 -9.62 7.19 -4.31
C THR A 115 -10.00 8.57 -4.84
N ASP A 116 -9.52 9.65 -4.20
CA ASP A 116 -9.84 11.01 -4.63
C ASP A 116 -9.31 11.32 -6.04
N LYS A 117 -8.11 10.83 -6.38
CA LYS A 117 -7.48 11.04 -7.69
C LYS A 117 -6.94 9.73 -8.24
N PRO A 118 -7.82 8.87 -8.82
CA PRO A 118 -7.35 7.69 -9.54
C PRO A 118 -6.55 8.10 -10.78
N GLY A 119 -5.61 7.24 -11.22
CA GLY A 119 -4.80 7.53 -12.39
C GLY A 119 -3.46 6.79 -12.41
N VAL A 120 -2.53 7.31 -13.21
CA VAL A 120 -1.18 6.79 -13.34
C VAL A 120 -0.21 7.62 -12.50
N PHE A 121 0.59 6.95 -11.69
CA PHE A 121 1.60 7.57 -10.84
C PHE A 121 2.98 7.10 -11.26
N PHE A 122 3.85 8.06 -11.60
CA PHE A 122 5.23 7.77 -11.94
C PHE A 122 6.08 7.62 -10.68
N LEU A 123 7.00 6.65 -10.71
CA LEU A 123 7.88 6.31 -9.59
C LEU A 123 9.23 7.01 -9.76
N SER A 124 9.65 7.78 -8.78
CA SER A 124 10.96 8.45 -8.75
C SER A 124 11.98 7.76 -7.86
N GLY A 125 11.66 6.57 -7.37
CA GLY A 125 12.47 5.76 -6.47
C GLY A 125 11.62 4.78 -5.67
N PRO A 126 12.17 4.16 -4.62
CA PRO A 126 11.43 3.23 -3.77
C PRO A 126 10.15 3.88 -3.25
N THR A 127 9.03 3.30 -3.60
CA THR A 127 7.69 3.83 -3.32
C THR A 127 6.82 2.72 -2.76
N THR A 128 6.01 3.02 -1.75
CA THR A 128 5.11 2.07 -1.10
C THR A 128 3.65 2.30 -1.49
N VAL A 129 2.78 1.34 -1.17
CA VAL A 129 1.32 1.49 -1.36
C VAL A 129 0.81 2.75 -0.67
N ARG A 130 1.23 3.01 0.58
CA ARG A 130 0.86 4.22 1.33
C ARG A 130 1.24 5.51 0.60
N ASP A 131 2.43 5.54 -0.01
CA ASP A 131 2.90 6.74 -0.72
C ASP A 131 2.02 7.03 -1.93
N ILE A 132 1.63 5.99 -2.69
CA ILE A 132 0.70 6.14 -3.83
C ILE A 132 -0.67 6.63 -3.37
N LEU A 133 -1.25 6.01 -2.32
CA LEU A 133 -2.55 6.45 -1.79
C LEU A 133 -2.49 7.91 -1.29
N SER A 134 -1.40 8.31 -0.64
CA SER A 134 -1.20 9.70 -0.18
C SER A 134 -1.09 10.68 -1.35
N ARG A 135 -0.35 10.34 -2.41
CA ARG A 135 -0.21 11.15 -3.63
C ARG A 135 -1.54 11.27 -4.39
N ALA A 136 -2.39 10.26 -4.28
CA ALA A 136 -3.74 10.25 -4.84
C ALA A 136 -4.75 11.12 -4.06
N GLY A 137 -4.33 11.80 -3.00
CA GLY A 137 -5.22 12.60 -2.15
C GLY A 137 -5.96 11.79 -1.09
N GLY A 138 -5.66 10.49 -0.98
CA GLY A 138 -6.32 9.58 -0.03
C GLY A 138 -7.45 8.77 -0.65
N LEU A 139 -8.32 8.31 0.21
CA LEU A 139 -9.44 7.43 -0.12
C LEU A 139 -10.74 8.23 -0.23
N SER A 140 -11.61 7.85 -1.15
CA SER A 140 -12.97 8.39 -1.20
C SER A 140 -13.79 7.91 0.00
N LYS A 141 -14.92 8.58 0.27
CA LYS A 141 -15.85 8.19 1.36
C LYS A 141 -16.47 6.81 1.14
N SER A 142 -16.47 6.31 -0.07
CA SER A 142 -17.00 5.01 -0.47
C SER A 142 -15.95 3.91 -0.59
N ALA A 143 -14.69 4.21 -0.25
CA ALA A 143 -13.61 3.21 -0.28
C ALA A 143 -13.85 2.08 0.73
N GLY A 144 -13.50 0.86 0.33
CA GLY A 144 -13.53 -0.30 1.21
C GLY A 144 -12.39 -0.31 2.24
N SER A 145 -12.34 -1.36 3.03
CA SER A 145 -11.30 -1.55 4.06
C SER A 145 -10.00 -2.16 3.50
N GLN A 146 -9.98 -2.55 2.24
CA GLN A 146 -8.83 -3.23 1.62
C GLN A 146 -8.40 -2.53 0.33
N VAL A 147 -7.12 -2.63 0.01
CA VAL A 147 -6.56 -2.34 -1.30
C VAL A 147 -5.98 -3.63 -1.90
N VAL A 148 -6.21 -3.83 -3.17
CA VAL A 148 -5.74 -4.99 -3.93
C VAL A 148 -4.56 -4.56 -4.79
N LEU A 149 -3.39 -5.13 -4.53
CA LEU A 149 -2.20 -4.92 -5.35
C LEU A 149 -2.04 -6.10 -6.32
N VAL A 150 -2.09 -5.81 -7.61
CA VAL A 150 -1.84 -6.75 -8.70
C VAL A 150 -0.43 -6.50 -9.26
N ARG A 151 0.45 -7.49 -9.13
CA ARG A 151 1.85 -7.39 -9.58
C ARG A 151 1.97 -7.58 -11.10
N ALA A 152 2.62 -6.66 -11.78
CA ALA A 152 2.84 -6.75 -13.22
C ALA A 152 3.75 -7.93 -13.65
N HIS A 153 4.79 -8.22 -12.88
CA HIS A 153 5.77 -9.27 -13.21
C HIS A 153 5.16 -10.67 -13.21
N SER A 154 4.26 -10.95 -12.27
CA SER A 154 3.61 -12.25 -12.16
C SER A 154 2.59 -12.50 -13.28
N VAL A 155 2.02 -11.43 -13.85
CA VAL A 155 1.13 -11.54 -15.03
C VAL A 155 1.91 -11.93 -16.29
N ARG A 156 3.16 -11.48 -16.42
CA ARG A 156 4.03 -11.81 -17.59
C ARG A 156 4.59 -13.25 -17.52
N GLU A 157 4.89 -13.76 -16.33
CA GLU A 157 5.40 -15.12 -16.14
C GLU A 157 4.30 -16.20 -16.17
N SER A 158 3.04 -15.80 -15.91
CA SER A 158 1.89 -16.70 -15.78
C SER A 158 1.07 -16.83 -17.07
N ALA A 159 1.64 -16.58 -18.26
CA ALA A 159 0.94 -16.81 -19.52
C ALA A 159 0.49 -18.28 -19.63
N GLY A 160 -0.64 -18.62 -18.99
CA GLY A 160 -1.24 -19.98 -18.96
C GLY A 160 -1.65 -20.50 -17.58
N LYS A 161 -1.40 -19.77 -16.47
CA LYS A 161 -1.91 -20.11 -15.13
C LYS A 161 -2.65 -18.93 -14.51
N SER A 162 -3.72 -19.21 -13.77
CA SER A 162 -4.52 -18.19 -13.08
C SER A 162 -3.65 -17.27 -12.20
N PRO A 163 -3.92 -15.94 -12.18
CA PRO A 163 -3.09 -14.94 -11.52
C PRO A 163 -3.17 -14.93 -9.98
N GLU A 164 -3.64 -16.01 -9.35
CA GLU A 164 -3.86 -16.06 -7.90
C GLU A 164 -2.60 -15.82 -7.04
N GLY A 165 -1.40 -16.12 -7.57
CA GLY A 165 -0.12 -15.85 -6.88
C GLY A 165 0.39 -14.41 -7.00
N SER A 166 -0.26 -13.57 -7.82
CA SER A 166 0.18 -12.23 -8.16
C SER A 166 -0.61 -11.11 -7.47
N THR A 167 -1.64 -11.47 -6.72
CA THR A 167 -2.57 -10.51 -6.11
C THR A 167 -2.40 -10.52 -4.61
N LEU A 168 -2.08 -9.35 -4.03
CA LEU A 168 -2.00 -9.13 -2.59
C LEU A 168 -3.20 -8.30 -2.14
N ARG A 169 -3.91 -8.77 -1.12
CA ARG A 169 -4.96 -8.01 -0.45
C ARG A 169 -4.38 -7.41 0.83
N LEU A 170 -4.39 -6.10 0.92
CA LEU A 170 -3.76 -5.34 1.99
C LEU A 170 -4.85 -4.57 2.76
N THR A 171 -4.77 -4.59 4.08
CA THR A 171 -5.71 -3.86 4.94
C THR A 171 -5.33 -2.39 4.99
N ILE A 172 -6.20 -1.51 4.52
CA ILE A 172 -5.92 -0.07 4.39
C ILE A 172 -5.49 0.56 5.72
N ALA A 173 -6.14 0.25 6.82
CA ALA A 173 -5.78 0.78 8.13
C ALA A 173 -4.32 0.44 8.52
N ARG A 174 -3.85 -0.78 8.23
CA ARG A 174 -2.47 -1.21 8.49
C ARG A 174 -1.48 -0.57 7.51
N VAL A 175 -1.85 -0.46 6.23
CA VAL A 175 -1.05 0.26 5.22
C VAL A 175 -0.82 1.70 5.66
N LEU A 176 -1.88 2.42 6.07
CA LEU A 176 -1.78 3.81 6.51
C LEU A 176 -1.00 3.95 7.83
N ALA A 177 -1.10 2.98 8.73
CA ALA A 177 -0.27 2.91 9.94
C ALA A 177 1.23 2.65 9.64
N GLY A 178 1.56 2.25 8.41
CA GLY A 178 2.94 1.96 8.00
C GLY A 178 3.43 0.58 8.44
N ASP A 179 2.53 -0.38 8.67
CA ASP A 179 2.89 -1.75 9.02
C ASP A 179 3.75 -2.36 7.89
N PRO A 180 5.00 -2.79 8.15
CA PRO A 180 5.88 -3.31 7.10
C PRO A 180 5.35 -4.55 6.38
N ALA A 181 4.45 -5.32 7.01
CA ALA A 181 3.84 -6.49 6.39
C ALA A 181 2.76 -6.13 5.36
N GLU A 182 2.11 -4.97 5.51
CA GLU A 182 1.00 -4.52 4.68
C GLU A 182 1.39 -3.34 3.77
N ASN A 183 2.29 -2.44 4.24
CA ASN A 183 2.77 -1.32 3.44
C ASN A 183 3.94 -1.74 2.54
N VAL A 184 3.65 -2.58 1.58
CA VAL A 184 4.64 -3.15 0.66
C VAL A 184 5.09 -2.14 -0.41
N ALA A 185 6.32 -2.33 -0.93
CA ALA A 185 6.82 -1.55 -2.06
C ALA A 185 6.05 -1.90 -3.34
N VAL A 186 5.81 -0.90 -4.18
CA VAL A 186 5.22 -1.04 -5.52
C VAL A 186 6.31 -0.92 -6.61
N GLY A 187 6.08 -1.57 -7.74
CA GLY A 187 7.01 -1.59 -8.87
C GLY A 187 6.36 -1.15 -10.18
N ASP A 188 7.18 -1.09 -11.23
CA ASP A 188 6.71 -0.72 -12.57
C ASP A 188 5.64 -1.66 -13.11
N GLY A 189 4.55 -1.09 -13.61
CA GLY A 189 3.42 -1.78 -14.16
C GLY A 189 2.45 -2.36 -13.14
N ASP A 190 2.72 -2.26 -11.84
CA ASP A 190 1.80 -2.69 -10.80
C ASP A 190 0.48 -1.93 -10.87
N THR A 191 -0.60 -2.60 -10.49
CA THR A 191 -1.94 -2.00 -10.41
C THR A 191 -2.47 -2.09 -8.99
N LEU A 192 -2.83 -0.95 -8.43
CA LEU A 192 -3.55 -0.82 -7.17
C LEU A 192 -5.04 -0.61 -7.45
N VAL A 193 -5.87 -1.45 -6.86
CA VAL A 193 -7.33 -1.33 -6.96
C VAL A 193 -7.88 -1.10 -5.55
N VAL A 194 -8.57 0.02 -5.35
CA VAL A 194 -9.32 0.28 -4.12
C VAL A 194 -10.78 -0.01 -4.41
N PRO A 195 -11.31 -1.17 -3.99
CA PRO A 195 -12.70 -1.51 -4.24
C PRO A 195 -13.63 -0.60 -3.41
N ARG A 196 -14.86 -0.52 -3.84
CA ARG A 196 -15.91 0.11 -3.05
C ARG A 196 -16.12 -0.66 -1.75
N GLY A 197 -16.37 0.06 -0.66
CA GLY A 197 -16.72 -0.54 0.62
C GLY A 197 -18.09 -1.19 0.59
N ASN A 198 -18.17 -2.33 1.22
CA ASN A 198 -19.45 -2.98 1.47
C ASN A 198 -20.24 -2.17 2.49
N THR A 199 -21.55 -2.13 2.37
CA THR A 199 -22.45 -1.40 3.28
C THR A 199 -23.46 -2.34 3.91
N PHE A 200 -23.94 -1.98 5.10
CA PHE A 200 -25.11 -2.54 5.74
C PHE A 200 -26.04 -1.42 6.17
N PHE A 201 -27.25 -1.74 6.51
CA PHE A 201 -28.28 -0.77 6.85
C PHE A 201 -28.79 -1.00 8.27
N VAL A 202 -29.04 0.09 9.01
CA VAL A 202 -29.64 0.04 10.33
C VAL A 202 -30.92 0.89 10.34
N PHE A 203 -32.05 0.30 10.68
CA PHE A 203 -33.33 0.94 10.71
C PHE A 203 -34.08 0.71 12.03
N GLY A 204 -35.08 1.57 12.31
CA GLY A 204 -35.93 1.49 13.48
C GLY A 204 -35.40 2.30 14.64
N GLU A 205 -35.56 1.81 15.86
CA GLU A 205 -35.34 2.53 17.12
C GLU A 205 -33.82 2.60 17.47
N VAL A 206 -33.08 3.28 16.62
CA VAL A 206 -31.68 3.70 16.83
C VAL A 206 -31.58 5.21 16.67
N ARG A 207 -30.56 5.83 17.28
CA ARG A 207 -30.42 7.29 17.25
C ARG A 207 -30.16 7.88 15.88
N LYS A 208 -29.46 7.13 15.02
CA LYS A 208 -29.09 7.55 13.65
C LYS A 208 -29.33 6.39 12.69
N PRO A 209 -30.57 6.18 12.23
CA PRO A 209 -30.85 5.17 11.21
C PRO A 209 -30.18 5.58 9.89
N GLY A 210 -29.69 4.59 9.10
CA GLY A 210 -29.03 4.87 7.82
C GLY A 210 -28.19 3.71 7.31
N ALA A 211 -27.41 4.00 6.27
CA ALA A 211 -26.43 3.10 5.69
C ALA A 211 -25.06 3.32 6.37
N TYR A 212 -24.37 2.24 6.68
CA TYR A 212 -23.07 2.22 7.34
C TYR A 212 -22.07 1.38 6.55
N GLN A 213 -20.82 1.77 6.61
CA GLN A 213 -19.75 1.03 5.97
C GLN A 213 -19.44 -0.24 6.78
N LEU A 214 -19.37 -1.37 6.08
CA LEU A 214 -19.05 -2.66 6.67
C LEU A 214 -17.52 -2.81 6.71
N GLU A 215 -16.95 -2.80 7.91
CA GLU A 215 -15.54 -3.13 8.12
C GLU A 215 -15.36 -4.63 8.37
N THR A 216 -14.11 -5.10 8.30
CA THR A 216 -13.78 -6.49 8.61
C THR A 216 -14.20 -6.78 10.05
N ASP A 217 -14.93 -7.88 10.25
CA ASP A 217 -15.43 -8.37 11.56
C ASP A 217 -16.52 -7.51 12.21
N THR A 218 -17.15 -6.56 11.49
CA THR A 218 -18.29 -5.80 12.02
C THR A 218 -19.44 -6.74 12.39
N ASN A 219 -19.90 -6.68 13.64
CA ASN A 219 -21.05 -7.44 14.13
C ASN A 219 -22.26 -6.54 14.44
N VAL A 220 -23.40 -7.16 14.76
CA VAL A 220 -24.66 -6.44 15.04
C VAL A 220 -24.51 -5.42 16.17
N LEU A 221 -23.74 -5.71 17.22
CA LEU A 221 -23.51 -4.78 18.34
C LEU A 221 -22.77 -3.53 17.85
N GLU A 222 -21.70 -3.71 17.08
CA GLU A 222 -20.93 -2.62 16.50
C GLU A 222 -21.77 -1.80 15.51
N GLY A 223 -22.56 -2.47 14.66
CA GLY A 223 -23.47 -1.80 13.74
C GLY A 223 -24.47 -0.88 14.44
N ILE A 224 -25.09 -1.36 15.54
CA ILE A 224 -25.99 -0.55 16.35
C ILE A 224 -25.23 0.58 17.06
N THR A 225 -24.00 0.33 17.51
CA THR A 225 -23.15 1.35 18.14
C THR A 225 -22.79 2.46 17.17
N LEU A 226 -22.45 2.14 15.92
CA LEU A 226 -22.23 3.10 14.84
C LEU A 226 -23.48 3.95 14.56
N ALA A 227 -24.66 3.34 14.67
CA ALA A 227 -25.95 4.03 14.58
C ALA A 227 -26.29 4.89 15.82
N GLY A 228 -25.35 5.10 16.74
CA GLY A 228 -25.51 5.91 17.95
C GLY A 228 -26.20 5.19 19.11
N GLY A 229 -26.38 3.86 19.00
CA GLY A 229 -27.05 3.04 20.01
C GLY A 229 -28.57 3.07 19.91
N PHE A 230 -29.22 2.38 20.82
CA PHE A 230 -30.66 2.30 20.93
C PHE A 230 -31.29 3.62 21.37
N THR A 231 -32.56 3.87 20.96
CA THR A 231 -33.41 4.88 21.58
C THR A 231 -34.06 4.33 22.86
N ASP A 232 -34.69 5.21 23.64
CA ASP A 232 -35.39 4.81 24.87
C ASP A 232 -36.64 3.95 24.58
N LYS A 233 -37.13 3.99 23.34
CA LYS A 233 -38.28 3.19 22.87
C LYS A 233 -37.88 1.86 22.23
N ALA A 234 -36.60 1.59 22.10
CA ALA A 234 -36.15 0.37 21.43
C ALA A 234 -36.51 -0.91 22.18
N ALA A 235 -36.67 -2.00 21.44
CA ALA A 235 -36.79 -3.36 21.97
C ALA A 235 -35.50 -4.20 21.69
N PRO A 236 -34.47 -4.07 22.50
CA PRO A 236 -33.17 -4.74 22.22
C PRO A 236 -33.26 -6.27 22.18
N GLY A 237 -34.22 -6.88 22.87
CA GLY A 237 -34.43 -8.34 22.82
C GLY A 237 -35.08 -8.86 21.53
N ARG A 238 -35.48 -7.97 20.61
CA ARG A 238 -36.19 -8.32 19.37
C ARG A 238 -35.53 -7.78 18.10
N VAL A 239 -34.23 -7.55 18.15
CA VAL A 239 -33.44 -7.12 16.97
C VAL A 239 -33.47 -8.22 15.93
N ARG A 240 -33.57 -7.83 14.65
CA ARG A 240 -33.59 -8.75 13.52
C ARG A 240 -32.55 -8.30 12.48
N VAL A 241 -31.84 -9.24 11.93
CA VAL A 241 -31.00 -9.03 10.75
C VAL A 241 -31.65 -9.71 9.56
N ILE A 242 -31.98 -8.94 8.54
CA ILE A 242 -32.55 -9.42 7.29
C ILE A 242 -31.37 -9.52 6.31
N ARG A 243 -31.06 -10.74 5.91
CA ARG A 243 -29.95 -11.07 5.01
C ARG A 243 -30.51 -11.59 3.69
N SER A 244 -30.08 -10.98 2.59
CA SER A 244 -30.38 -11.49 1.25
C SER A 244 -29.36 -12.57 0.88
N THR A 245 -29.84 -13.76 0.56
CA THR A 245 -29.01 -14.88 0.07
C THR A 245 -29.47 -15.25 -1.34
N GLY A 246 -28.63 -15.96 -2.09
CA GLY A 246 -29.01 -16.46 -3.43
C GLY A 246 -30.28 -17.34 -3.44
N ALA A 247 -30.72 -17.86 -2.29
CA ALA A 247 -31.94 -18.67 -2.11
C ALA A 247 -33.16 -17.87 -1.58
N GLY A 248 -33.02 -16.54 -1.33
CA GLY A 248 -34.06 -15.69 -0.82
C GLY A 248 -33.65 -14.84 0.39
N GLN A 249 -34.62 -14.35 1.16
CA GLN A 249 -34.33 -13.56 2.37
C GLN A 249 -34.35 -14.46 3.62
N GLN A 250 -33.31 -14.33 4.44
CA GLN A 250 -33.21 -14.95 5.76
C GLN A 250 -33.39 -13.89 6.85
N VAL A 251 -34.24 -14.16 7.82
CA VAL A 251 -34.41 -13.31 9.00
C VAL A 251 -33.77 -13.99 10.21
N ILE A 252 -32.76 -13.34 10.78
CA ILE A 252 -32.01 -13.83 11.93
C ILE A 252 -32.37 -12.97 13.13
N SER A 253 -32.97 -13.57 14.17
CA SER A 253 -33.32 -12.86 15.41
C SER A 253 -32.12 -12.83 16.35
N VAL A 254 -31.84 -11.67 16.93
CA VAL A 254 -30.70 -11.46 17.86
C VAL A 254 -31.25 -10.79 19.13
N ASP A 255 -31.09 -11.47 20.28
CA ASP A 255 -31.39 -10.86 21.58
C ASP A 255 -30.17 -10.06 22.08
N MET A 256 -30.21 -8.74 21.87
CA MET A 256 -29.16 -7.85 22.30
C MET A 256 -29.08 -7.69 23.83
N ASN A 257 -30.11 -8.07 24.61
CA ASN A 257 -30.00 -8.10 26.06
C ASN A 257 -29.00 -9.18 26.53
N ASP A 258 -28.96 -10.33 25.84
CA ASP A 258 -27.97 -11.37 26.11
C ASP A 258 -26.55 -10.87 25.84
N VAL A 259 -26.37 -10.14 24.75
CA VAL A 259 -25.07 -9.59 24.36
C VAL A 259 -24.62 -8.49 25.34
N ILE A 260 -25.50 -7.52 25.63
CA ILE A 260 -25.16 -6.31 26.39
C ILE A 260 -25.16 -6.56 27.89
N LYS A 261 -26.25 -7.18 28.42
CA LYS A 261 -26.44 -7.34 29.87
C LYS A 261 -25.77 -8.60 30.42
N ARG A 262 -25.70 -9.67 29.64
CA ARG A 262 -25.11 -10.96 30.06
C ARG A 262 -23.70 -11.17 29.52
N GLY A 263 -23.15 -10.27 28.69
CA GLY A 263 -21.81 -10.32 28.15
C GLY A 263 -21.56 -11.43 27.13
N GLN A 264 -22.63 -12.03 26.56
CA GLN A 264 -22.54 -13.14 25.59
C GLN A 264 -22.22 -12.60 24.19
N ARG A 265 -21.00 -12.10 24.01
CA ARG A 265 -20.56 -11.46 22.76
C ARG A 265 -20.61 -12.38 21.54
N GLU A 266 -20.50 -13.68 21.75
CA GLU A 266 -20.62 -14.72 20.70
C GLU A 266 -22.01 -14.76 20.03
N LYS A 267 -23.02 -14.20 20.68
CA LYS A 267 -24.36 -14.05 20.10
C LYS A 267 -24.51 -12.82 19.20
N ALA A 268 -23.55 -11.89 19.20
CA ALA A 268 -23.51 -10.79 18.26
C ALA A 268 -23.02 -11.31 16.92
N ILE A 269 -23.93 -11.70 16.05
CA ILE A 269 -23.61 -12.27 14.74
C ILE A 269 -22.84 -11.28 13.86
N PRO A 270 -21.90 -11.75 13.02
CA PRO A 270 -21.21 -10.90 12.05
C PRO A 270 -22.21 -10.42 10.98
N LEU A 271 -22.09 -9.15 10.61
CA LEU A 271 -22.84 -8.55 9.52
C LEU A 271 -22.16 -8.86 8.19
N LEU A 272 -22.96 -9.01 7.16
CA LEU A 272 -22.53 -9.17 5.79
C LEU A 272 -23.00 -7.97 4.93
N GLU A 273 -22.45 -7.88 3.74
CA GLU A 273 -22.85 -6.86 2.76
C GLU A 273 -24.35 -6.91 2.48
N ASN A 274 -24.99 -5.73 2.46
CA ASN A 274 -26.41 -5.54 2.27
C ASN A 274 -27.31 -6.13 3.37
N ASP A 275 -26.76 -6.52 4.52
CA ASP A 275 -27.59 -6.85 5.68
C ASP A 275 -28.40 -5.63 6.15
N VAL A 276 -29.64 -5.88 6.57
CA VAL A 276 -30.51 -4.87 7.15
C VAL A 276 -30.77 -5.21 8.61
N VAL A 277 -30.21 -4.42 9.53
CA VAL A 277 -30.47 -4.52 10.97
C VAL A 277 -31.73 -3.73 11.31
N VAL A 278 -32.73 -4.38 11.80
CA VAL A 278 -34.00 -3.78 12.20
C VAL A 278 -34.16 -3.82 13.71
N VAL A 279 -34.27 -2.64 14.32
CA VAL A 279 -34.51 -2.48 15.75
C VAL A 279 -35.99 -2.07 15.95
N PRO A 280 -36.84 -2.97 16.42
CA PRO A 280 -38.27 -2.65 16.60
C PRO A 280 -38.49 -1.77 17.84
N GLU A 281 -39.64 -1.11 17.85
CA GLU A 281 -40.15 -0.37 19.02
C GLU A 281 -40.64 -1.33 20.12
N SER A 282 -40.46 -0.92 21.37
CA SER A 282 -41.06 -1.57 22.54
C SER A 282 -42.52 -1.16 22.67
N PHE A 283 -43.39 -2.10 22.89
CA PHE A 283 -44.82 -1.82 23.05
C PHE A 283 -45.24 -1.47 24.50
N PHE A 284 -44.25 -1.09 25.35
CA PHE A 284 -44.57 -0.74 26.75
C PHE A 284 -43.84 0.55 27.15
#